data_9364edaab559ec373436292ef39d85fa
#
_entry.id   9364edaab559ec373436292ef39d85fa
#
_cell.length_a   1.000
_cell.length_b   1.000
_cell.length_c   1.000
_cell.angle_alpha   90.00
_cell.angle_beta   90.00
_cell.angle_gamma   90.00
#
_symmetry.space_group_name_H-M   'P 1'
#
loop_
_entity.id
_entity.type
_entity.pdbx_description
1 polymer ?
#
loop_
_entity_poly.entity_id
_entity_poly.type
_entity_poly.pdbx_seq_one_letter_code
_entity_poly.pdbx_strand_id
1 'polypeptide(L)'
;MFQNRRFKGLVGISIAILCAVLFATRLPANLSESMLYRGSQGPEVSALQQQLQEKGYLDGEVDGIYGIQTKQAVQQLQREAGIAVDGIVGPQTRGVFAPQRAAQASVTPTARATLMANVPEEAALMPPDIQAILDRGKLRVSLLGRDNPPFFLVDSKKAAEEQPLVGLDVNIAEALASELGVEVEFIRAAQTFDEVVDWVYRGEADLAISKLSQTLKRARKVRFSQPYLIMRQGLLVNRLQLAKVANGEQPALAIRNLSGRVAVIKDSSYVNFTKEKFPEAKAVEYPNWEAAIAAVVSGDVVAAYRDELEVKKVALVKPDVALQLQTVALTDTRDAIAIAVPWSSLQLLAFVNQYFQTADMNYTADTLLEKYANLVQ
;
A
#
# COMPACT_ATOMS: atom_id res chain seq x y z
N MET A 1 35.36 52.06 -47.83
CA MET A 1 36.74 51.89 -48.21
C MET A 1 36.97 50.41 -48.45
N PHE A 2 37.17 50.10 -49.73
CA PHE A 2 37.82 48.93 -50.37
C PHE A 2 37.38 47.51 -49.94
N GLN A 3 36.65 46.83 -50.80
CA GLN A 3 36.95 46.09 -52.08
C GLN A 3 37.30 44.65 -51.80
N ASN A 4 36.41 43.76 -52.25
CA ASN A 4 36.45 42.91 -53.47
C ASN A 4 37.64 41.92 -53.61
N ARG A 5 37.38 40.63 -53.73
CA ARG A 5 37.50 39.92 -55.02
C ARG A 5 37.07 38.44 -54.95
N ARG A 6 36.36 38.11 -55.98
CA ARG A 6 35.98 36.81 -56.52
C ARG A 6 37.17 35.89 -56.78
N PHE A 7 36.96 34.57 -56.71
CA PHE A 7 37.32 33.72 -57.87
C PHE A 7 36.47 32.43 -57.91
N LYS A 8 36.16 32.07 -59.16
CA LYS A 8 35.36 30.94 -59.62
C LYS A 8 36.24 29.67 -59.70
N GLY A 9 35.62 28.48 -59.64
CA GLY A 9 36.21 27.24 -60.08
C GLY A 9 35.18 26.10 -60.03
N LEU A 10 34.58 25.79 -61.17
CA LEU A 10 33.76 24.62 -61.49
C LEU A 10 34.65 23.39 -61.59
N VAL A 11 34.32 22.28 -60.96
CA VAL A 11 34.48 20.94 -61.54
C VAL A 11 33.42 20.04 -60.95
N GLY A 12 32.55 19.49 -61.81
CA GLY A 12 31.55 18.52 -61.40
C GLY A 12 32.15 17.11 -61.32
N ILE A 13 31.68 16.35 -60.38
CA ILE A 13 31.74 14.89 -60.44
C ILE A 13 30.38 14.36 -59.92
N SER A 14 29.65 13.73 -60.86
CA SER A 14 28.47 12.91 -60.54
C SER A 14 28.90 11.70 -59.75
N ILE A 15 28.34 11.50 -58.58
CA ILE A 15 28.39 10.22 -57.88
C ILE A 15 26.95 9.82 -57.52
N ALA A 16 26.60 8.65 -58.04
CA ALA A 16 25.31 7.98 -57.91
C ALA A 16 24.90 7.84 -56.45
N ILE A 17 23.68 8.27 -56.15
CA ILE A 17 23.02 8.03 -54.86
C ILE A 17 22.56 6.57 -54.85
N LEU A 18 23.29 5.72 -54.13
CA LEU A 18 22.86 4.38 -53.75
C LEU A 18 21.95 4.52 -52.52
N CYS A 19 20.65 4.45 -52.74
CA CYS A 19 19.68 4.33 -51.63
C CYS A 19 19.89 2.99 -50.92
N ALA A 20 20.69 2.98 -49.87
CA ALA A 20 20.66 1.92 -48.88
C ALA A 20 19.42 2.14 -47.98
N VAL A 21 18.37 1.38 -48.25
CA VAL A 21 17.24 1.24 -47.33
C VAL A 21 17.74 0.50 -46.12
N LEU A 22 18.12 1.25 -45.07
CA LEU A 22 18.36 0.70 -43.76
C LEU A 22 16.99 0.25 -43.19
N PHE A 23 16.70 -1.03 -43.33
CA PHE A 23 15.73 -1.70 -42.46
C PHE A 23 16.27 -1.59 -41.02
N ALA A 24 15.86 -0.55 -40.34
CA ALA A 24 15.96 -0.51 -38.88
C ALA A 24 15.06 -1.63 -38.35
N THR A 25 15.65 -2.79 -38.10
CA THR A 25 15.00 -3.79 -37.23
C THR A 25 14.77 -3.13 -35.88
N ARG A 26 13.54 -2.65 -35.66
CA ARG A 26 13.08 -2.29 -34.31
C ARG A 26 13.21 -3.55 -33.47
N LEU A 27 14.20 -3.57 -32.60
CA LEU A 27 14.21 -4.47 -31.46
C LEU A 27 12.87 -4.28 -30.73
N PRO A 28 12.15 -5.35 -30.39
CA PRO A 28 10.95 -5.20 -29.56
C PRO A 28 11.34 -4.47 -28.31
N ALA A 29 10.59 -3.40 -28.00
CA ALA A 29 10.72 -2.68 -26.74
C ALA A 29 10.59 -3.72 -25.62
N ASN A 30 11.66 -3.93 -24.85
CA ASN A 30 11.60 -4.72 -23.64
C ASN A 30 10.52 -4.06 -22.78
N LEU A 31 9.44 -4.80 -22.53
CA LEU A 31 8.43 -4.39 -21.57
C LEU A 31 9.16 -4.11 -20.26
N SER A 32 9.07 -2.87 -19.77
CA SER A 32 9.62 -2.44 -18.49
C SER A 32 9.14 -3.38 -17.38
N GLU A 33 9.88 -3.47 -16.25
CA GLU A 33 9.56 -4.36 -15.13
C GLU A 33 8.27 -3.97 -14.37
N SER A 34 7.55 -2.93 -14.79
CA SER A 34 6.33 -2.45 -14.16
C SER A 34 5.16 -3.43 -14.36
N MET A 35 4.39 -3.68 -13.30
CA MET A 35 3.17 -4.51 -13.40
C MET A 35 2.06 -3.72 -14.08
N LEU A 36 1.39 -4.33 -15.09
CA LEU A 36 0.25 -3.72 -15.77
C LEU A 36 -1.06 -4.39 -15.31
N TYR A 37 -2.04 -3.58 -14.96
CA TYR A 37 -3.34 -4.01 -14.46
C TYR A 37 -4.44 -3.02 -14.89
N ARG A 38 -5.68 -3.36 -14.65
CA ARG A 38 -6.83 -2.50 -15.00
C ARG A 38 -6.67 -1.09 -14.43
N GLY A 39 -6.65 -0.09 -15.31
CA GLY A 39 -6.40 1.32 -14.98
C GLY A 39 -5.00 1.81 -15.34
N SER A 40 -4.05 0.92 -15.66
CA SER A 40 -2.75 1.30 -16.22
C SER A 40 -2.93 1.97 -17.57
N GLN A 41 -2.08 2.95 -17.89
CA GLN A 41 -2.11 3.69 -19.16
C GLN A 41 -0.70 3.97 -19.69
N GLY A 42 -0.59 4.17 -21.00
CA GLY A 42 0.66 4.60 -21.63
C GLY A 42 1.26 3.58 -22.62
N PRO A 43 2.47 3.84 -23.09
CA PRO A 43 3.10 3.09 -24.18
C PRO A 43 3.31 1.60 -23.86
N GLU A 44 3.50 1.25 -22.59
CA GLU A 44 3.63 -0.16 -22.17
C GLU A 44 2.32 -0.92 -22.31
N VAL A 45 1.18 -0.26 -22.07
CA VAL A 45 -0.15 -0.84 -22.29
C VAL A 45 -0.42 -1.00 -23.78
N SER A 46 -0.04 0.00 -24.62
CA SER A 46 -0.15 -0.12 -26.07
C SER A 46 0.67 -1.29 -26.62
N ALA A 47 1.90 -1.47 -26.13
CA ALA A 47 2.76 -2.59 -26.52
C ALA A 47 2.16 -3.95 -26.12
N LEU A 48 1.56 -4.04 -24.92
CA LEU A 48 0.84 -5.22 -24.47
C LEU A 48 -0.38 -5.51 -25.37
N GLN A 49 -1.18 -4.51 -25.66
CA GLN A 49 -2.38 -4.64 -26.50
C GLN A 49 -2.02 -5.13 -27.91
N GLN A 50 -0.94 -4.61 -28.49
CA GLN A 50 -0.41 -5.09 -29.78
C GLN A 50 -0.04 -6.58 -29.71
N GLN A 51 0.69 -7.00 -28.68
CA GLN A 51 1.06 -8.41 -28.51
C GLN A 51 -0.15 -9.33 -28.30
N LEU A 52 -1.16 -8.84 -27.60
CA LEU A 52 -2.43 -9.58 -27.41
C LEU A 52 -3.20 -9.71 -28.72
N GLN A 53 -3.20 -8.66 -29.57
CA GLN A 53 -3.80 -8.70 -30.91
C GLN A 53 -3.04 -9.67 -31.83
N GLU A 54 -1.70 -9.61 -31.89
CA GLU A 54 -0.87 -10.50 -32.66
C GLU A 54 -1.08 -11.97 -32.31
N LYS A 55 -1.42 -12.27 -31.07
CA LYS A 55 -1.74 -13.62 -30.58
C LYS A 55 -3.23 -13.98 -30.66
N GLY A 56 -4.09 -13.07 -31.10
CA GLY A 56 -5.54 -13.32 -31.26
C GLY A 56 -6.34 -13.28 -29.96
N TYR A 57 -5.81 -12.67 -28.89
CA TYR A 57 -6.52 -12.55 -27.60
C TYR A 57 -7.30 -11.23 -27.47
N LEU A 58 -7.00 -10.23 -28.28
CA LEU A 58 -7.63 -8.92 -28.25
C LEU A 58 -8.11 -8.51 -29.65
N ASP A 59 -9.42 -8.29 -29.81
CA ASP A 59 -10.04 -7.81 -31.05
C ASP A 59 -10.30 -6.29 -31.04
N GLY A 60 -9.95 -5.59 -29.94
CA GLY A 60 -10.18 -4.15 -29.73
C GLY A 60 -9.06 -3.27 -30.24
N GLU A 61 -9.25 -1.94 -30.21
CA GLU A 61 -8.22 -0.96 -30.56
C GLU A 61 -7.06 -0.93 -29.57
N VAL A 62 -5.85 -0.58 -30.05
CA VAL A 62 -4.67 -0.32 -29.23
C VAL A 62 -4.73 1.13 -28.75
N ASP A 63 -5.51 1.37 -27.71
CA ASP A 63 -5.79 2.70 -27.16
C ASP A 63 -4.82 3.14 -26.04
N GLY A 64 -3.94 2.22 -25.60
CA GLY A 64 -3.00 2.47 -24.50
C GLY A 64 -3.66 2.54 -23.13
N ILE A 65 -4.90 2.07 -22.99
CA ILE A 65 -5.64 2.04 -21.73
C ILE A 65 -5.93 0.58 -21.35
N TYR A 66 -5.46 0.15 -20.17
CA TYR A 66 -5.75 -1.19 -19.67
C TYR A 66 -7.21 -1.25 -19.17
N GLY A 67 -8.13 -1.41 -20.10
CA GLY A 67 -9.56 -1.51 -19.87
C GLY A 67 -10.04 -2.92 -19.51
N ILE A 68 -11.36 -3.11 -19.52
CA ILE A 68 -12.00 -4.42 -19.26
C ILE A 68 -11.61 -5.43 -20.36
N GLN A 69 -11.60 -5.01 -21.62
CA GLN A 69 -11.27 -5.88 -22.76
C GLN A 69 -9.81 -6.36 -22.69
N THR A 70 -8.87 -5.45 -22.38
CA THR A 70 -7.46 -5.81 -22.18
C THR A 70 -7.30 -6.79 -21.01
N LYS A 71 -8.02 -6.59 -19.89
CA LYS A 71 -8.01 -7.53 -18.75
C LYS A 71 -8.51 -8.92 -19.16
N GLN A 72 -9.61 -8.99 -19.89
CA GLN A 72 -10.19 -10.27 -20.36
C GLN A 72 -9.24 -11.00 -21.30
N ALA A 73 -8.61 -10.29 -22.23
CA ALA A 73 -7.59 -10.84 -23.12
C ALA A 73 -6.38 -11.41 -22.36
N VAL A 74 -5.90 -10.69 -21.34
CA VAL A 74 -4.82 -11.18 -20.48
C VAL A 74 -5.26 -12.41 -19.67
N GLN A 75 -6.47 -12.44 -19.13
CA GLN A 75 -6.98 -13.59 -18.41
C GLN A 75 -7.15 -14.82 -19.32
N GLN A 76 -7.51 -14.64 -20.59
CA GLN A 76 -7.56 -15.72 -21.55
C GLN A 76 -6.17 -16.26 -21.84
N LEU A 77 -5.20 -15.38 -22.12
CA LEU A 77 -3.80 -15.75 -22.30
C LEU A 77 -3.25 -16.54 -21.09
N GLN A 78 -3.52 -16.06 -19.87
CA GLN A 78 -3.07 -16.70 -18.63
C GLN A 78 -3.67 -18.10 -18.46
N ARG A 79 -4.97 -18.26 -18.79
CA ARG A 79 -5.67 -19.55 -18.73
C ARG A 79 -5.06 -20.56 -19.71
N GLU A 80 -4.80 -20.13 -20.95
CA GLU A 80 -4.23 -21.00 -21.98
C GLU A 80 -2.75 -21.32 -21.71
N ALA A 81 -2.04 -20.39 -21.05
CA ALA A 81 -0.64 -20.60 -20.63
C ALA A 81 -0.52 -21.45 -19.33
N GLY A 82 -1.63 -21.79 -18.67
CA GLY A 82 -1.61 -22.57 -17.43
C GLY A 82 -0.99 -21.85 -16.24
N ILE A 83 -1.04 -20.50 -16.23
CA ILE A 83 -0.54 -19.65 -15.13
C ILE A 83 -1.71 -19.04 -14.35
N ALA A 84 -1.43 -18.35 -13.22
CA ALA A 84 -2.45 -17.69 -12.41
C ALA A 84 -3.30 -16.72 -13.25
N VAL A 85 -4.65 -16.86 -13.19
CA VAL A 85 -5.61 -16.09 -14.00
C VAL A 85 -6.10 -14.88 -13.21
N ASP A 86 -5.22 -13.92 -12.96
CA ASP A 86 -5.49 -12.70 -12.17
C ASP A 86 -5.80 -11.46 -13.04
N GLY A 87 -5.48 -11.52 -14.32
CA GLY A 87 -5.61 -10.39 -15.23
C GLY A 87 -4.58 -9.29 -14.95
N ILE A 88 -3.41 -9.65 -14.40
CA ILE A 88 -2.29 -8.76 -14.15
C ILE A 88 -1.09 -9.22 -14.99
N VAL A 89 -0.44 -8.28 -15.68
CA VAL A 89 0.76 -8.59 -16.46
C VAL A 89 1.99 -8.41 -15.59
N GLY A 90 2.33 -9.46 -14.87
CA GLY A 90 3.56 -9.60 -14.10
C GLY A 90 4.63 -10.40 -14.86
N PRO A 91 5.75 -10.77 -14.18
CA PRO A 91 6.86 -11.51 -14.80
C PRO A 91 6.44 -12.84 -15.46
N GLN A 92 5.52 -13.59 -14.85
CA GLN A 92 5.01 -14.85 -15.37
C GLN A 92 4.23 -14.63 -16.68
N THR A 93 3.31 -13.67 -16.69
CA THR A 93 2.52 -13.32 -17.89
C THR A 93 3.42 -12.80 -19.02
N ARG A 94 4.47 -12.03 -18.68
CA ARG A 94 5.45 -11.54 -19.68
C ARG A 94 6.27 -12.67 -20.28
N GLY A 95 6.59 -13.70 -19.49
CA GLY A 95 7.28 -14.90 -19.96
C GLY A 95 6.55 -15.61 -21.11
N VAL A 96 5.22 -15.49 -21.17
CA VAL A 96 4.39 -16.06 -22.25
C VAL A 96 4.54 -15.30 -23.58
N PHE A 97 4.91 -14.01 -23.52
CA PHE A 97 5.19 -13.19 -24.71
C PHE A 97 6.62 -13.30 -25.20
N ALA A 98 7.56 -13.74 -24.35
CA ALA A 98 8.95 -13.91 -24.77
C ALA A 98 9.02 -14.93 -25.90
N PRO A 99 9.74 -14.64 -27.00
CA PRO A 99 9.95 -15.61 -28.05
C PRO A 99 10.60 -16.84 -27.40
N GLN A 100 9.99 -18.01 -27.58
CA GLN A 100 10.65 -19.27 -27.27
C GLN A 100 11.91 -19.33 -28.10
N ARG A 101 13.04 -18.90 -27.55
CA ARG A 101 14.34 -19.24 -28.08
C ARG A 101 14.39 -20.76 -28.04
N ALA A 102 14.24 -21.35 -29.21
CA ALA A 102 14.49 -22.77 -29.42
C ALA A 102 15.82 -23.08 -28.73
N ALA A 103 15.76 -23.74 -27.60
CA ALA A 103 16.91 -24.27 -26.92
C ALA A 103 17.41 -25.46 -27.73
N GLN A 104 18.20 -25.17 -28.75
CA GLN A 104 19.12 -26.11 -29.38
C GLN A 104 20.54 -25.73 -28.95
N ALA A 105 20.78 -25.82 -27.65
CA ALA A 105 22.06 -26.23 -27.15
C ALA A 105 21.86 -27.69 -26.72
N SER A 106 22.33 -28.60 -27.56
CA SER A 106 22.41 -30.02 -27.25
C SER A 106 23.40 -30.22 -26.09
N VAL A 107 22.89 -30.07 -24.88
CA VAL A 107 23.57 -30.57 -23.69
C VAL A 107 23.30 -32.07 -23.67
N THR A 108 24.36 -32.85 -23.84
CA THR A 108 24.30 -34.31 -23.78
C THR A 108 23.57 -34.75 -22.51
N PRO A 109 22.78 -35.84 -22.53
CA PRO A 109 22.00 -36.30 -21.37
C PRO A 109 22.84 -36.50 -20.09
N THR A 110 24.12 -36.83 -20.26
CA THR A 110 25.07 -37.03 -19.15
C THR A 110 25.40 -35.75 -18.39
N ALA A 111 25.52 -34.59 -19.07
CA ALA A 111 25.79 -33.32 -18.39
C ALA A 111 24.58 -32.81 -17.59
N ARG A 112 23.36 -33.10 -18.07
CA ARG A 112 22.11 -32.73 -17.35
C ARG A 112 21.90 -33.62 -16.12
N ALA A 113 22.24 -34.91 -16.19
CA ALA A 113 22.18 -35.80 -15.04
C ALA A 113 23.20 -35.42 -13.97
N THR A 114 24.41 -34.98 -14.35
CA THR A 114 25.44 -34.54 -13.37
C THR A 114 25.13 -33.20 -12.72
N LEU A 115 24.47 -32.26 -13.48
CA LEU A 115 23.98 -30.99 -12.91
C LEU A 115 22.78 -31.18 -12.00
N MET A 116 21.91 -32.15 -12.28
CA MET A 116 20.76 -32.47 -11.45
C MET A 116 21.11 -33.35 -10.25
N ALA A 117 22.16 -34.16 -10.35
CA ALA A 117 22.60 -35.05 -9.26
C ALA A 117 23.30 -34.32 -8.10
N ASN A 118 23.68 -33.04 -8.28
CA ASN A 118 24.31 -32.23 -7.24
C ASN A 118 23.40 -31.15 -6.65
N VAL A 119 22.12 -31.12 -7.01
CA VAL A 119 21.11 -30.36 -6.26
C VAL A 119 20.57 -31.32 -5.21
N PRO A 120 20.83 -31.14 -3.91
CA PRO A 120 20.21 -31.95 -2.88
C PRO A 120 18.69 -31.85 -3.07
N GLU A 121 17.99 -32.99 -3.17
CA GLU A 121 16.55 -33.12 -3.40
C GLU A 121 15.70 -32.50 -2.26
N GLU A 122 16.37 -32.03 -1.19
CA GLU A 122 15.78 -31.39 -0.01
C GLU A 122 16.03 -29.89 0.11
N ALA A 123 16.71 -29.26 -0.82
CA ALA A 123 16.91 -27.81 -0.77
C ALA A 123 16.03 -27.08 -1.77
N ALA A 124 14.73 -27.25 -1.70
CA ALA A 124 13.83 -26.13 -1.99
C ALA A 124 14.10 -25.08 -0.90
N LEU A 125 15.12 -24.24 -1.12
CA LEU A 125 15.53 -23.21 -0.18
C LEU A 125 14.32 -22.34 0.10
N MET A 126 13.72 -22.53 1.26
CA MET A 126 12.68 -21.63 1.74
C MET A 126 13.27 -20.22 1.72
N PRO A 127 12.54 -19.20 1.26
CA PRO A 127 13.01 -17.83 1.28
C PRO A 127 13.53 -17.45 2.68
N PRO A 128 14.70 -16.79 2.79
CA PRO A 128 15.36 -16.58 4.08
C PRO A 128 14.51 -15.85 5.12
N ASP A 129 13.63 -14.95 4.69
CA ASP A 129 12.72 -14.21 5.55
C ASP A 129 11.63 -15.12 6.16
N ILE A 130 11.11 -16.07 5.40
CA ILE A 130 10.18 -17.08 5.90
C ILE A 130 10.92 -18.12 6.74
N GLN A 131 12.07 -18.62 6.26
CA GLN A 131 12.86 -19.63 6.97
C GLN A 131 13.23 -19.17 8.38
N ALA A 132 13.64 -17.91 8.54
CA ALA A 132 13.99 -17.34 9.86
C ALA A 132 12.80 -17.32 10.84
N ILE A 133 11.58 -17.17 10.35
CA ILE A 133 10.35 -17.24 11.17
C ILE A 133 10.09 -18.70 11.57
N LEU A 134 10.19 -19.63 10.62
CA LEU A 134 9.96 -21.07 10.85
C LEU A 134 10.98 -21.64 11.83
N ASP A 135 12.29 -21.33 11.68
CA ASP A 135 13.36 -21.79 12.55
C ASP A 135 13.18 -21.30 13.99
N ARG A 136 12.63 -20.11 14.16
CA ARG A 136 12.32 -19.52 15.46
C ARG A 136 11.03 -20.09 16.06
N GLY A 137 10.14 -20.64 15.25
CA GLY A 137 8.80 -21.11 15.64
C GLY A 137 7.84 -20.01 16.06
N LYS A 138 8.15 -18.74 15.76
CA LYS A 138 7.37 -17.58 16.19
C LYS A 138 7.36 -16.47 15.14
N LEU A 139 6.16 -15.90 14.91
CA LEU A 139 5.97 -14.66 14.17
C LEU A 139 5.95 -13.48 15.15
N ARG A 140 6.98 -12.62 15.11
CA ARG A 140 7.10 -11.45 15.99
C ARG A 140 6.34 -10.27 15.39
N VAL A 141 5.36 -9.77 16.13
CA VAL A 141 4.44 -8.71 15.68
C VAL A 141 4.54 -7.48 16.57
N SER A 142 4.99 -6.36 16.02
CA SER A 142 5.03 -5.08 16.72
C SER A 142 3.64 -4.43 16.75
N LEU A 143 3.19 -4.08 17.96
CA LEU A 143 1.98 -3.32 18.25
C LEU A 143 2.31 -2.11 19.11
N LEU A 144 1.41 -1.11 19.09
CA LEU A 144 1.49 0.01 20.02
C LEU A 144 1.30 -0.49 21.47
N GLY A 145 2.04 0.07 22.43
CA GLY A 145 2.02 -0.34 23.84
C GLY A 145 0.69 -0.13 24.55
N ARG A 146 -0.09 0.88 24.14
CA ARG A 146 -1.44 1.14 24.67
C ARG A 146 -2.51 0.51 23.78
N ASP A 147 -3.65 0.21 24.38
CA ASP A 147 -4.82 -0.34 23.68
C ASP A 147 -5.37 0.62 22.62
N ASN A 148 -5.90 0.06 21.55
CA ASN A 148 -6.54 0.78 20.44
C ASN A 148 -7.75 -0.03 19.90
N PRO A 149 -8.85 -0.13 20.68
CA PRO A 149 -10.02 -0.87 20.25
C PRO A 149 -10.66 -0.22 19.00
N PRO A 150 -11.19 -1.02 18.07
CA PRO A 150 -11.35 -2.46 18.09
C PRO A 150 -10.18 -3.25 17.46
N PHE A 151 -9.03 -2.63 17.24
CA PHE A 151 -7.89 -3.24 16.55
C PHE A 151 -7.08 -4.18 17.43
N PHE A 152 -6.73 -3.71 18.63
CA PHE A 152 -6.02 -4.50 19.64
C PHE A 152 -6.24 -3.91 21.03
N LEU A 153 -6.53 -4.76 21.98
CA LEU A 153 -6.65 -4.42 23.38
C LEU A 153 -6.49 -5.68 24.25
N VAL A 154 -6.18 -5.46 25.53
CA VAL A 154 -6.16 -6.53 26.53
C VAL A 154 -7.61 -6.84 26.94
N ASP A 155 -8.02 -8.10 26.86
CA ASP A 155 -9.35 -8.53 27.33
C ASP A 155 -9.40 -8.55 28.86
N SER A 156 -9.72 -7.40 29.46
CA SER A 156 -9.81 -7.23 30.91
C SER A 156 -11.01 -7.97 31.54
N LYS A 157 -11.91 -8.56 30.75
CA LYS A 157 -13.03 -9.35 31.25
C LYS A 157 -12.59 -10.75 31.72
N LYS A 158 -11.37 -11.19 31.33
CA LYS A 158 -10.76 -12.45 31.78
C LYS A 158 -9.88 -12.24 33.00
N ALA A 159 -9.59 -13.33 33.72
CA ALA A 159 -8.70 -13.30 34.87
C ALA A 159 -7.31 -12.74 34.47
N ALA A 160 -6.65 -12.05 35.42
CA ALA A 160 -5.40 -11.32 35.13
C ALA A 160 -4.29 -12.19 34.52
N GLU A 161 -4.29 -13.49 34.84
CA GLU A 161 -3.33 -14.49 34.32
C GLU A 161 -3.65 -14.96 32.89
N GLU A 162 -4.87 -14.72 32.39
CA GLU A 162 -5.37 -15.18 31.10
C GLU A 162 -5.74 -14.05 30.14
N GLN A 163 -5.41 -12.79 30.47
CA GLN A 163 -5.83 -11.63 29.68
C GLN A 163 -5.20 -11.62 28.29
N PRO A 164 -5.81 -12.28 27.26
CA PRO A 164 -5.27 -12.29 25.91
C PRO A 164 -5.45 -10.93 25.25
N LEU A 165 -4.63 -10.67 24.26
CA LEU A 165 -4.93 -9.62 23.29
C LEU A 165 -6.09 -10.08 22.41
N VAL A 166 -6.98 -9.13 22.07
CA VAL A 166 -8.12 -9.35 21.16
C VAL A 166 -8.29 -8.17 20.23
N GLY A 167 -8.91 -8.38 19.09
CA GLY A 167 -9.23 -7.33 18.12
C GLY A 167 -8.85 -7.69 16.69
N LEU A 168 -9.12 -6.79 15.75
CA LEU A 168 -8.91 -7.05 14.32
C LEU A 168 -7.45 -7.36 13.98
N ASP A 169 -6.53 -6.52 14.46
CA ASP A 169 -5.09 -6.66 14.15
C ASP A 169 -4.51 -7.92 14.79
N VAL A 170 -5.02 -8.29 15.97
CA VAL A 170 -4.66 -9.54 16.66
C VAL A 170 -5.12 -10.74 15.85
N ASN A 171 -6.39 -10.76 15.43
CA ASN A 171 -6.94 -11.86 14.64
C ASN A 171 -6.18 -12.06 13.31
N ILE A 172 -5.75 -10.95 12.66
CA ILE A 172 -4.94 -11.03 11.44
C ILE A 172 -3.56 -11.64 11.74
N ALA A 173 -2.91 -11.20 12.82
CA ALA A 173 -1.60 -11.72 13.22
C ALA A 173 -1.63 -13.22 13.55
N GLU A 174 -2.65 -13.64 14.32
CA GLU A 174 -2.87 -15.04 14.69
C GLU A 174 -3.14 -15.91 13.46
N ALA A 175 -3.96 -15.42 12.53
CA ALA A 175 -4.24 -16.14 11.29
C ALA A 175 -2.97 -16.28 10.42
N LEU A 176 -2.18 -15.23 10.26
CA LEU A 176 -0.91 -15.28 9.52
C LEU A 176 0.08 -16.25 10.18
N ALA A 177 0.18 -16.25 11.50
CA ALA A 177 1.05 -17.18 12.24
C ALA A 177 0.56 -18.64 12.08
N SER A 178 -0.75 -18.86 12.16
CA SER A 178 -1.37 -20.18 11.94
C SER A 178 -1.09 -20.73 10.54
N GLU A 179 -1.17 -19.90 9.50
CA GLU A 179 -0.87 -20.28 8.11
C GLU A 179 0.63 -20.59 7.91
N LEU A 180 1.51 -19.99 8.70
CA LEU A 180 2.94 -20.31 8.73
C LEU A 180 3.25 -21.53 9.63
N GLY A 181 2.29 -22.03 10.40
CA GLY A 181 2.53 -23.13 11.36
C GLY A 181 3.39 -22.73 12.56
N VAL A 182 3.35 -21.46 12.99
CA VAL A 182 4.13 -20.93 14.10
C VAL A 182 3.25 -20.22 15.14
N GLU A 183 3.79 -19.94 16.32
CA GLU A 183 3.12 -19.11 17.32
C GLU A 183 3.26 -17.61 16.98
N VAL A 184 2.32 -16.78 17.47
CA VAL A 184 2.46 -15.34 17.41
C VAL A 184 3.09 -14.79 18.70
N GLU A 185 4.03 -13.85 18.56
CA GLU A 185 4.62 -13.12 19.68
C GLU A 185 4.38 -11.62 19.50
N PHE A 186 3.54 -11.06 20.37
CA PHE A 186 3.22 -9.63 20.34
C PHE A 186 4.23 -8.79 21.12
N ILE A 187 4.84 -7.81 20.45
CA ILE A 187 5.80 -6.85 21.03
C ILE A 187 5.09 -5.52 21.21
N ARG A 188 4.75 -5.17 22.46
CA ARG A 188 3.99 -3.97 22.83
C ARG A 188 4.85 -2.90 23.53
N ALA A 189 6.10 -2.75 23.10
CA ALA A 189 7.04 -1.80 23.70
C ALA A 189 6.94 -0.37 23.10
N ALA A 190 6.41 -0.23 21.90
CA ALA A 190 6.33 1.04 21.19
C ALA A 190 5.35 2.02 21.85
N GLN A 191 5.77 3.27 22.04
CA GLN A 191 4.94 4.34 22.62
C GLN A 191 4.23 5.18 21.53
N THR A 192 4.77 5.17 20.31
CA THR A 192 4.24 5.91 19.16
C THR A 192 4.07 5.00 17.95
N PHE A 193 3.22 5.41 16.99
CA PHE A 193 3.03 4.66 15.75
C PHE A 193 4.30 4.60 14.89
N ASP A 194 5.17 5.60 14.97
CA ASP A 194 6.45 5.58 14.26
C ASP A 194 7.44 4.61 14.92
N GLU A 195 7.44 4.48 16.25
CA GLU A 195 8.23 3.46 16.96
C GLU A 195 7.78 2.03 16.61
N VAL A 196 6.48 1.79 16.41
CA VAL A 196 5.99 0.48 15.93
C VAL A 196 6.66 0.09 14.62
N VAL A 197 6.80 1.05 13.69
CA VAL A 197 7.51 0.85 12.42
C VAL A 197 9.01 0.68 12.64
N ASP A 198 9.58 1.39 13.60
CA ASP A 198 11.03 1.32 13.89
C ASP A 198 11.46 -0.05 14.44
N TRP A 199 10.60 -0.76 15.16
CA TRP A 199 10.84 -2.16 15.57
C TRP A 199 11.04 -3.08 14.36
N VAL A 200 10.21 -2.93 13.32
CA VAL A 200 10.34 -3.66 12.06
C VAL A 200 11.60 -3.23 11.29
N TYR A 201 11.85 -1.93 11.22
CA TYR A 201 13.00 -1.37 10.52
C TYR A 201 14.34 -1.88 11.10
N ARG A 202 14.42 -2.07 12.42
CA ARG A 202 15.59 -2.62 13.11
C ARG A 202 15.70 -4.15 13.07
N GLY A 203 14.69 -4.85 12.51
CA GLY A 203 14.64 -6.31 12.47
C GLY A 203 14.30 -6.95 13.84
N GLU A 204 13.78 -6.17 14.77
CA GLU A 204 13.35 -6.62 16.10
C GLU A 204 11.94 -7.22 16.07
N ALA A 205 11.16 -6.94 15.03
CA ALA A 205 9.88 -7.56 14.70
C ALA A 205 9.83 -7.95 13.21
N ASP A 206 9.06 -8.99 12.90
CA ASP A 206 8.87 -9.46 11.53
C ASP A 206 7.76 -8.69 10.80
N LEU A 207 6.73 -8.29 11.54
CA LEU A 207 5.61 -7.51 11.08
C LEU A 207 5.30 -6.36 12.06
N ALA A 208 4.68 -5.31 11.53
CA ALA A 208 3.96 -4.32 12.34
C ALA A 208 2.50 -4.28 11.88
N ILE A 209 1.60 -4.66 12.78
CA ILE A 209 0.16 -4.59 12.58
C ILE A 209 -0.42 -3.77 13.72
N SER A 210 -0.65 -2.47 13.51
CA SER A 210 -1.06 -1.55 14.58
C SER A 210 -1.92 -0.42 14.03
N LYS A 211 -2.91 -0.74 13.20
CA LYS A 211 -3.72 0.28 12.52
C LYS A 211 -2.84 1.32 11.83
N LEU A 212 -1.81 0.88 11.13
CA LEU A 212 -0.79 1.74 10.54
C LEU A 212 -1.24 2.33 9.21
N SER A 213 -1.36 3.65 9.13
CA SER A 213 -1.52 4.35 7.85
C SER A 213 -0.26 4.19 7.00
N GLN A 214 -0.46 3.88 5.71
CA GLN A 214 0.61 3.94 4.71
C GLN A 214 1.01 5.40 4.48
N THR A 215 2.26 5.75 4.78
CA THR A 215 2.78 7.09 4.52
C THR A 215 4.12 7.01 3.82
N LEU A 216 4.44 8.01 2.98
CA LEU A 216 5.75 8.10 2.32
C LEU A 216 6.90 8.18 3.33
N LYS A 217 6.67 8.81 4.50
CA LYS A 217 7.66 8.88 5.58
C LYS A 217 8.04 7.47 6.06
N ARG A 218 7.05 6.61 6.34
CA ARG A 218 7.25 5.24 6.81
C ARG A 218 7.75 4.31 5.70
N ALA A 219 7.25 4.48 4.47
CA ALA A 219 7.68 3.69 3.31
C ALA A 219 9.17 3.87 2.95
N ARG A 220 9.85 4.88 3.50
CA ARG A 220 11.32 5.02 3.40
C ARG A 220 12.08 4.00 4.26
N LYS A 221 11.44 3.39 5.25
CA LYS A 221 12.06 2.46 6.21
C LYS A 221 11.59 1.03 6.00
N VAL A 222 10.33 0.84 5.63
CA VAL A 222 9.65 -0.46 5.56
C VAL A 222 8.88 -0.59 4.26
N ARG A 223 8.44 -1.80 3.94
CA ARG A 223 7.45 -2.06 2.89
C ARG A 223 6.07 -2.22 3.53
N PHE A 224 5.05 -1.83 2.80
CA PHE A 224 3.67 -2.03 3.21
C PHE A 224 3.00 -3.10 2.34
N SER A 225 2.14 -3.90 2.97
CA SER A 225 1.21 -4.78 2.27
C SER A 225 0.16 -3.99 1.47
N GLN A 226 -0.67 -4.72 0.71
CA GLN A 226 -1.97 -4.19 0.32
C GLN A 226 -2.74 -3.77 1.59
N PRO A 227 -3.54 -2.69 1.52
CA PRO A 227 -4.31 -2.27 2.68
C PRO A 227 -5.39 -3.31 3.04
N TYR A 228 -5.45 -3.70 4.30
CA TYR A 228 -6.53 -4.55 4.82
C TYR A 228 -7.77 -3.76 5.23
N LEU A 229 -7.63 -2.44 5.32
CA LEU A 229 -8.72 -1.52 5.66
C LEU A 229 -8.46 -0.17 5.00
N ILE A 230 -9.53 0.43 4.46
CA ILE A 230 -9.49 1.80 3.95
C ILE A 230 -10.55 2.59 4.69
N MET A 231 -10.11 3.64 5.39
CA MET A 231 -10.97 4.53 6.13
C MET A 231 -10.97 5.94 5.53
N ARG A 232 -12.02 6.69 5.80
CA ARG A 232 -12.01 8.14 5.62
C ARG A 232 -11.35 8.79 6.83
N GLN A 233 -10.85 9.98 6.63
CA GLN A 233 -10.40 10.82 7.73
C GLN A 233 -11.58 11.59 8.30
N GLY A 234 -11.49 12.00 9.56
CA GLY A 234 -12.57 12.66 10.27
C GLY A 234 -12.09 13.76 11.20
N LEU A 235 -12.96 14.69 11.48
CA LEU A 235 -12.76 15.77 12.46
C LEU A 235 -13.77 15.64 13.58
N LEU A 236 -13.28 15.76 14.80
CA LEU A 236 -14.09 16.09 15.96
C LEU A 236 -14.00 17.60 16.15
N VAL A 237 -15.09 18.32 15.93
CA VAL A 237 -15.08 19.79 15.83
C VAL A 237 -15.83 20.40 17.01
N ASN A 238 -15.23 21.39 17.68
CA ASN A 238 -15.93 22.25 18.62
C ASN A 238 -16.77 23.29 17.86
N ARG A 239 -18.08 23.20 17.96
CA ARG A 239 -19.03 24.05 17.20
C ARG A 239 -18.81 25.55 17.46
N LEU A 240 -18.55 25.93 18.71
CA LEU A 240 -18.34 27.34 19.10
C LEU A 240 -17.01 27.86 18.53
N GLN A 241 -15.93 27.08 18.62
CA GLN A 241 -14.65 27.49 18.09
C GLN A 241 -14.67 27.53 16.55
N LEU A 242 -15.35 26.58 15.90
CA LEU A 242 -15.57 26.63 14.44
C LEU A 242 -16.30 27.91 14.02
N ALA A 243 -17.37 28.28 14.72
CA ALA A 243 -18.11 29.51 14.44
C ALA A 243 -17.25 30.77 14.54
N LYS A 244 -16.30 30.80 15.50
CA LYS A 244 -15.36 31.94 15.64
C LYS A 244 -14.38 32.03 14.46
N VAL A 245 -13.79 30.90 14.02
CA VAL A 245 -12.83 30.89 12.89
C VAL A 245 -13.53 31.03 11.54
N ALA A 246 -14.79 30.59 11.43
CA ALA A 246 -15.59 30.69 10.23
C ALA A 246 -15.94 32.15 9.84
N ASN A 247 -15.93 33.07 10.82
CA ASN A 247 -16.17 34.50 10.60
C ASN A 247 -17.39 34.79 9.68
N GLY A 248 -18.48 34.05 9.89
CA GLY A 248 -19.72 34.20 9.10
C GLY A 248 -19.81 33.31 7.84
N GLU A 249 -18.79 32.56 7.51
CA GLU A 249 -18.85 31.56 6.43
C GLU A 249 -19.78 30.40 6.82
N GLN A 250 -20.29 29.70 5.80
CA GLN A 250 -21.04 28.46 6.02
C GLN A 250 -20.15 27.39 6.67
N PRO A 251 -20.64 26.60 7.64
CA PRO A 251 -19.84 25.61 8.36
C PRO A 251 -19.08 24.62 7.46
N ALA A 252 -19.69 24.19 6.35
CA ALA A 252 -19.07 23.28 5.41
C ALA A 252 -17.83 23.91 4.72
N LEU A 253 -17.89 25.20 4.40
CA LEU A 253 -16.77 25.93 3.80
C LEU A 253 -15.68 26.19 4.85
N ALA A 254 -16.06 26.58 6.07
CA ALA A 254 -15.14 26.76 7.19
C ALA A 254 -14.39 25.46 7.55
N ILE A 255 -15.04 24.29 7.42
CA ILE A 255 -14.37 22.99 7.60
C ILE A 255 -13.41 22.70 6.43
N ARG A 256 -13.80 23.01 5.20
CA ARG A 256 -12.95 22.81 4.02
C ARG A 256 -11.68 23.69 4.07
N ASN A 257 -11.83 24.92 4.53
CA ASN A 257 -10.75 25.91 4.69
C ASN A 257 -10.32 26.01 6.17
N LEU A 258 -10.32 24.88 6.89
CA LEU A 258 -10.09 24.87 8.33
C LEU A 258 -8.80 25.62 8.69
N SER A 259 -8.94 26.59 9.53
CA SER A 259 -7.84 27.39 10.10
C SER A 259 -7.84 27.27 11.64
N GLY A 260 -6.82 27.87 12.27
CA GLY A 260 -6.66 27.81 13.71
C GLY A 260 -5.92 26.56 14.18
N ARG A 261 -6.11 26.18 15.45
CA ARG A 261 -5.39 25.06 16.09
C ARG A 261 -6.16 23.77 15.92
N VAL A 262 -5.49 22.72 15.41
CA VAL A 262 -6.05 21.39 15.22
C VAL A 262 -5.23 20.38 16.01
N ALA A 263 -5.88 19.66 16.92
CA ALA A 263 -5.23 18.63 17.73
C ALA A 263 -4.98 17.37 16.88
N VAL A 264 -3.79 16.81 17.01
CA VAL A 264 -3.36 15.53 16.42
C VAL A 264 -2.57 14.74 17.44
N ILE A 265 -2.51 13.42 17.30
CA ILE A 265 -1.65 12.59 18.14
C ILE A 265 -0.20 12.74 17.66
N LYS A 266 0.70 12.96 18.61
CA LYS A 266 2.15 13.05 18.37
C LYS A 266 2.65 11.82 17.60
N ASP A 267 3.55 12.06 16.65
CA ASP A 267 4.18 11.03 15.81
C ASP A 267 3.18 10.12 15.08
N SER A 268 1.94 10.59 14.86
CA SER A 268 0.95 9.94 14.00
C SER A 268 1.02 10.48 12.56
N SER A 269 0.43 9.73 11.61
CA SER A 269 0.27 10.18 10.22
C SER A 269 -0.49 11.50 10.10
N TYR A 270 -1.38 11.78 11.07
CA TYR A 270 -2.25 12.96 11.08
C TYR A 270 -1.50 14.28 11.26
N VAL A 271 -0.28 14.28 11.80
CA VAL A 271 0.61 15.45 11.80
C VAL A 271 0.90 15.92 10.36
N ASN A 272 1.17 14.98 9.45
CA ASN A 272 1.44 15.29 8.04
C ASN A 272 0.13 15.54 7.27
N PHE A 273 -0.90 14.72 7.49
CA PHE A 273 -2.20 14.90 6.85
C PHE A 273 -2.82 16.28 7.16
N THR A 274 -2.59 16.83 8.38
CA THR A 274 -3.05 18.19 8.70
C THR A 274 -2.40 19.22 7.79
N LYS A 275 -1.10 19.13 7.55
CA LYS A 275 -0.35 20.08 6.71
C LYS A 275 -0.81 20.00 5.24
N GLU A 276 -1.13 18.80 4.77
CA GLU A 276 -1.56 18.57 3.39
C GLU A 276 -3.01 18.99 3.18
N LYS A 277 -3.90 18.63 4.11
CA LYS A 277 -5.35 18.84 3.96
C LYS A 277 -5.80 20.22 4.41
N PHE A 278 -5.18 20.76 5.46
CA PHE A 278 -5.54 22.03 6.10
C PHE A 278 -4.31 22.93 6.23
N PRO A 279 -3.77 23.48 5.13
CA PRO A 279 -2.52 24.24 5.15
C PRO A 279 -2.58 25.49 6.03
N GLU A 280 -3.78 26.06 6.23
CA GLU A 280 -4.02 27.23 7.09
C GLU A 280 -4.17 26.85 8.57
N ALA A 281 -4.24 25.57 8.89
CA ALA A 281 -4.37 25.09 10.26
C ALA A 281 -3.01 24.84 10.89
N LYS A 282 -2.91 25.12 12.20
CA LYS A 282 -1.73 24.80 13.00
C LYS A 282 -1.96 23.45 13.72
N ALA A 283 -1.24 22.41 13.31
CA ALA A 283 -1.23 21.15 14.04
C ALA A 283 -0.64 21.35 15.44
N VAL A 284 -1.36 20.85 16.45
CA VAL A 284 -0.93 20.82 17.86
C VAL A 284 -0.90 19.37 18.29
N GLU A 285 0.29 18.90 18.64
CA GLU A 285 0.51 17.50 18.98
C GLU A 285 0.18 17.22 20.44
N TYR A 286 -0.62 16.16 20.66
CA TYR A 286 -1.00 15.65 21.98
C TYR A 286 -0.48 14.22 22.16
N PRO A 287 -0.23 13.79 23.40
CA PRO A 287 0.37 12.47 23.67
C PRO A 287 -0.56 11.30 23.31
N ASN A 288 -1.86 11.49 23.38
CA ASN A 288 -2.89 10.48 23.10
C ASN A 288 -4.20 11.11 22.62
N TRP A 289 -5.16 10.26 22.25
CA TRP A 289 -6.45 10.69 21.71
C TRP A 289 -7.33 11.35 22.78
N GLU A 290 -7.28 10.88 24.02
CA GLU A 290 -8.03 11.40 25.15
C GLU A 290 -7.64 12.86 25.44
N ALA A 291 -6.34 13.17 25.42
CA ALA A 291 -5.85 14.55 25.58
C ALA A 291 -6.27 15.44 24.41
N ALA A 292 -6.28 14.92 23.17
CA ALA A 292 -6.77 15.65 22.00
C ALA A 292 -8.27 15.94 22.10
N ILE A 293 -9.09 14.97 22.53
CA ILE A 293 -10.54 15.16 22.80
C ILE A 293 -10.74 16.23 23.88
N ALA A 294 -10.02 16.13 25.00
CA ALA A 294 -10.13 17.11 26.09
C ALA A 294 -9.84 18.54 25.60
N ALA A 295 -8.84 18.73 24.75
CA ALA A 295 -8.51 20.02 24.18
C ALA A 295 -9.60 20.57 23.24
N VAL A 296 -10.33 19.68 22.54
CA VAL A 296 -11.50 20.10 21.73
C VAL A 296 -12.66 20.50 22.66
N VAL A 297 -12.92 19.73 23.70
CA VAL A 297 -14.01 20.00 24.67
C VAL A 297 -13.77 21.32 25.39
N SER A 298 -12.54 21.58 25.87
CA SER A 298 -12.18 22.85 26.52
C SER A 298 -12.22 24.05 25.57
N GLY A 299 -12.16 23.82 24.25
CA GLY A 299 -12.07 24.87 23.25
C GLY A 299 -10.66 25.43 23.04
N ASP A 300 -9.62 24.75 23.53
CA ASP A 300 -8.23 25.10 23.31
C ASP A 300 -7.83 24.94 21.83
N VAL A 301 -8.53 24.05 21.11
CA VAL A 301 -8.38 23.80 19.67
C VAL A 301 -9.75 23.84 19.00
N VAL A 302 -9.76 24.14 17.68
CA VAL A 302 -10.99 24.16 16.89
C VAL A 302 -11.52 22.75 16.63
N ALA A 303 -10.59 21.82 16.36
CA ALA A 303 -10.92 20.45 16.04
C ALA A 303 -9.80 19.49 16.47
N ALA A 304 -10.13 18.20 16.57
CA ALA A 304 -9.16 17.12 16.58
C ALA A 304 -9.32 16.30 15.29
N TYR A 305 -8.21 15.93 14.67
CA TYR A 305 -8.15 15.27 13.39
C TYR A 305 -7.63 13.84 13.51
N ARG A 306 -8.45 12.88 13.08
CA ARG A 306 -8.14 11.45 13.09
C ARG A 306 -8.97 10.72 12.03
N ASP A 307 -8.95 9.38 12.02
CA ASP A 307 -9.84 8.60 11.17
C ASP A 307 -11.32 8.67 11.65
N GLU A 308 -12.22 8.43 10.73
CA GLU A 308 -13.67 8.54 10.98
C GLU A 308 -14.16 7.59 12.08
N LEU A 309 -13.54 6.42 12.25
CA LEU A 309 -13.91 5.45 13.26
C LEU A 309 -13.70 6.02 14.67
N GLU A 310 -12.53 6.58 14.93
CA GLU A 310 -12.20 7.16 16.22
C GLU A 310 -13.06 8.38 16.55
N VAL A 311 -13.34 9.19 15.53
CA VAL A 311 -14.22 10.36 15.70
C VAL A 311 -15.65 9.92 15.98
N LYS A 312 -16.17 8.89 15.29
CA LYS A 312 -17.51 8.33 15.54
C LYS A 312 -17.62 7.72 16.93
N LYS A 313 -16.59 7.03 17.41
CA LYS A 313 -16.56 6.46 18.77
C LYS A 313 -16.80 7.50 19.85
N VAL A 314 -16.25 8.72 19.72
CA VAL A 314 -16.45 9.79 20.71
C VAL A 314 -17.94 10.10 20.90
N ALA A 315 -18.71 10.18 19.84
CA ALA A 315 -20.15 10.43 19.89
C ALA A 315 -20.92 9.28 20.57
N LEU A 316 -20.43 8.04 20.44
CA LEU A 316 -21.06 6.86 21.04
C LEU A 316 -20.74 6.75 22.55
N VAL A 317 -19.49 7.04 22.94
CA VAL A 317 -19.01 6.83 24.31
C VAL A 317 -19.24 8.04 25.21
N LYS A 318 -19.32 9.25 24.63
CA LYS A 318 -19.50 10.52 25.36
C LYS A 318 -20.69 11.34 24.84
N PRO A 319 -21.93 10.87 25.04
CA PRO A 319 -23.11 11.56 24.52
C PRO A 319 -23.34 12.95 25.16
N ASP A 320 -22.83 13.19 26.35
CA ASP A 320 -22.88 14.46 27.08
C ASP A 320 -22.20 15.62 26.36
N VAL A 321 -21.12 15.35 25.59
CA VAL A 321 -20.41 16.36 24.82
C VAL A 321 -20.97 16.57 23.41
N ALA A 322 -21.95 15.76 22.98
CA ALA A 322 -22.50 15.79 21.62
C ALA A 322 -23.16 17.15 21.23
N LEU A 323 -23.65 17.92 22.22
CA LEU A 323 -24.19 19.26 21.98
C LEU A 323 -23.10 20.27 21.59
N GLN A 324 -21.90 20.14 22.17
CA GLN A 324 -20.78 21.06 21.94
C GLN A 324 -19.94 20.63 20.73
N LEU A 325 -19.91 19.33 20.45
CA LEU A 325 -19.05 18.76 19.41
C LEU A 325 -19.86 18.35 18.17
N GLN A 326 -19.16 18.27 17.07
CA GLN A 326 -19.66 17.74 15.81
C GLN A 326 -18.64 16.77 15.23
N THR A 327 -19.09 15.61 14.80
CA THR A 327 -18.29 14.67 14.02
C THR A 327 -18.45 14.95 12.53
N VAL A 328 -17.33 14.99 11.80
CA VAL A 328 -17.33 15.26 10.37
C VAL A 328 -16.45 14.18 9.70
N ALA A 329 -17.04 13.39 8.82
CA ALA A 329 -16.28 12.49 7.95
C ALA A 329 -15.92 13.22 6.66
N LEU A 330 -14.65 13.21 6.27
CA LEU A 330 -14.15 13.85 5.06
C LEU A 330 -14.26 12.86 3.90
N THR A 331 -15.22 13.11 3.00
CA THR A 331 -15.55 12.17 1.91
C THR A 331 -14.50 12.10 0.80
N ASP A 332 -13.64 13.11 0.70
CA ASP A 332 -12.56 13.24 -0.27
C ASP A 332 -11.19 12.79 0.26
N THR A 333 -11.17 12.07 1.38
CA THR A 333 -9.96 11.56 2.00
C THR A 333 -9.94 10.04 2.03
N ARG A 334 -8.72 9.50 2.06
CA ARG A 334 -8.46 8.06 2.13
C ARG A 334 -7.28 7.81 3.05
N ASP A 335 -7.48 7.01 4.08
CA ASP A 335 -6.44 6.48 4.95
C ASP A 335 -6.34 4.97 4.74
N ALA A 336 -5.29 4.55 4.06
CA ALA A 336 -5.02 3.15 3.76
C ALA A 336 -4.24 2.53 4.92
N ILE A 337 -4.83 1.56 5.60
CA ILE A 337 -4.27 0.87 6.75
C ILE A 337 -3.67 -0.46 6.28
N ALA A 338 -2.40 -0.69 6.57
CA ALA A 338 -1.67 -1.83 6.07
C ALA A 338 -0.65 -2.38 7.08
N ILE A 339 -0.17 -3.59 6.81
CA ILE A 339 0.91 -4.23 7.54
C ILE A 339 2.24 -3.72 7.02
N ALA A 340 3.15 -3.38 7.92
CA ALA A 340 4.53 -3.07 7.57
C ALA A 340 5.42 -4.31 7.78
N VAL A 341 6.34 -4.55 6.83
CA VAL A 341 7.36 -5.59 6.89
C VAL A 341 8.74 -4.99 6.62
N PRO A 342 9.84 -5.65 7.03
CA PRO A 342 11.19 -5.20 6.69
C PRO A 342 11.34 -5.00 5.18
N TRP A 343 12.09 -3.99 4.79
CA TRP A 343 12.29 -3.66 3.36
C TRP A 343 12.89 -4.83 2.54
N SER A 344 13.61 -5.75 3.19
CA SER A 344 14.22 -6.95 2.60
C SER A 344 13.31 -8.18 2.56
N SER A 345 12.20 -8.20 3.32
CA SER A 345 11.31 -9.36 3.47
C SER A 345 10.27 -9.42 2.35
N LEU A 346 10.72 -9.81 1.16
CA LEU A 346 9.88 -9.80 -0.04
C LEU A 346 8.87 -10.95 -0.05
N GLN A 347 9.30 -12.14 0.40
CA GLN A 347 8.41 -13.30 0.39
C GLN A 347 7.36 -13.21 1.50
N LEU A 348 7.75 -12.70 2.68
CA LEU A 348 6.80 -12.43 3.75
C LEU A 348 5.73 -11.40 3.30
N LEU A 349 6.14 -10.35 2.56
CA LEU A 349 5.22 -9.40 1.99
C LEU A 349 4.25 -10.06 0.98
N ALA A 350 4.79 -10.90 0.09
CA ALA A 350 3.98 -11.64 -0.88
C ALA A 350 2.99 -12.58 -0.18
N PHE A 351 3.42 -13.28 0.86
CA PHE A 351 2.58 -14.15 1.70
C PHE A 351 1.44 -13.37 2.37
N VAL A 352 1.73 -12.23 3.01
CA VAL A 352 0.71 -11.37 3.62
C VAL A 352 -0.30 -10.88 2.57
N ASN A 353 0.18 -10.46 1.40
CA ASN A 353 -0.70 -10.01 0.31
C ASN A 353 -1.56 -11.15 -0.24
N GLN A 354 -1.02 -12.37 -0.34
CA GLN A 354 -1.78 -13.54 -0.76
C GLN A 354 -2.86 -13.89 0.26
N TYR A 355 -2.54 -13.83 1.55
CA TYR A 355 -3.53 -14.01 2.62
C TYR A 355 -4.71 -13.04 2.46
N PHE A 356 -4.47 -11.74 2.21
CA PHE A 356 -5.53 -10.76 2.02
C PHE A 356 -6.38 -10.97 0.75
N GLN A 357 -5.88 -11.70 -0.24
CA GLN A 357 -6.66 -12.07 -1.42
C GLN A 357 -7.62 -13.22 -1.14
N THR A 358 -7.31 -14.08 -0.17
CA THR A 358 -8.11 -15.25 0.19
C THR A 358 -9.05 -14.99 1.37
N ALA A 359 -8.68 -14.06 2.26
CA ALA A 359 -9.49 -13.69 3.41
C ALA A 359 -10.56 -12.65 3.02
N ASP A 360 -11.76 -12.78 3.57
CA ASP A 360 -12.83 -11.78 3.42
C ASP A 360 -12.57 -10.58 4.35
N MET A 361 -11.82 -9.59 3.84
CA MET A 361 -11.37 -8.41 4.56
C MET A 361 -12.14 -7.14 4.17
N ASN A 362 -13.42 -7.25 3.82
CA ASN A 362 -14.27 -6.15 3.38
C ASN A 362 -14.82 -5.31 4.55
N TYR A 363 -13.94 -4.70 5.35
CA TYR A 363 -14.35 -3.87 6.48
C TYR A 363 -14.51 -2.41 6.10
N THR A 364 -15.57 -1.80 6.64
CA THR A 364 -15.77 -0.34 6.74
C THR A 364 -15.71 0.08 8.20
N ALA A 365 -15.66 1.39 8.47
CA ALA A 365 -15.72 1.87 9.86
C ALA A 365 -17.00 1.39 10.58
N ASP A 366 -18.13 1.38 9.87
CA ASP A 366 -19.42 0.98 10.46
C ASP A 366 -19.48 -0.54 10.72
N THR A 367 -19.07 -1.36 9.75
CA THR A 367 -19.03 -2.84 9.95
C THR A 367 -18.02 -3.26 11.02
N LEU A 368 -16.92 -2.51 11.20
CA LEU A 368 -15.99 -2.75 12.31
C LEU A 368 -16.60 -2.41 13.66
N LEU A 369 -17.29 -1.27 13.77
CA LEU A 369 -17.96 -0.89 15.00
C LEU A 369 -19.06 -1.88 15.37
N GLU A 370 -19.77 -2.42 14.40
CA GLU A 370 -20.79 -3.45 14.61
C GLU A 370 -20.16 -4.79 15.04
N LYS A 371 -19.20 -5.30 14.27
CA LYS A 371 -18.54 -6.60 14.52
C LYS A 371 -17.84 -6.66 15.89
N TYR A 372 -17.21 -5.55 16.29
CA TYR A 372 -16.44 -5.45 17.52
C TYR A 372 -17.10 -4.52 18.57
N ALA A 373 -18.43 -4.38 18.52
CA ALA A 373 -19.17 -3.50 19.46
C ALA A 373 -18.86 -3.79 20.94
N ASN A 374 -18.65 -5.07 21.30
CA ASN A 374 -18.30 -5.51 22.64
C ASN A 374 -16.87 -5.10 23.09
N LEU A 375 -16.02 -4.67 22.19
CA LEU A 375 -14.66 -4.20 22.48
C LEU A 375 -14.56 -2.66 22.49
N VAL A 376 -15.60 -1.95 22.05
CA VAL A 376 -15.60 -0.49 21.93
C VAL A 376 -16.31 0.17 23.10
N GLN A 377 -17.20 -0.56 23.77
CA GLN A 377 -17.93 -0.15 24.98
C GLN A 377 -17.05 -0.38 26.23
#